data_f6dcc199f09fa4644d91a4d38ab3fa0a
#
_entry.id   f6dcc199f09fa4644d91a4d38ab3fa0a
#
_cell.length_a   1.000
_cell.length_b   1.000
_cell.length_c   1.000
_cell.angle_alpha   90.00
_cell.angle_beta   90.00
_cell.angle_gamma   90.00
#
_symmetry.space_group_name_H-M   'P 1'
#
loop_
_entity.id
_entity.type
_entity.pdbx_description
1 polymer ?
#
loop_
_entity_poly.entity_id
_entity_poly.type
_entity_poly.pdbx_seq_one_letter_code
_entity_poly.pdbx_strand_id
1 'polypeptide(L)'
;MAKRPVPLYDFKAFGAAIKAARKEYGESRKTVSDALYIYPRYLPNIENKGQQQILQVFYDLVTRYHISVDQFFFPNDNAEKSTQRRQLDTLLDSMSDNGLRIVAATAKEITEVEKDND
;
A
#
# COMPACT_ATOMS: atom_id res chain seq x y z
N MET A 1 -8.15 -25.56 14.24
CA MET A 1 -7.50 -24.24 14.25
C MET A 1 -8.54 -23.15 14.27
N ALA A 2 -8.41 -22.19 15.17
CA ALA A 2 -9.35 -21.08 15.23
C ALA A 2 -9.19 -20.18 13.99
N LYS A 3 -10.30 -19.70 13.46
CA LYS A 3 -10.27 -18.76 12.35
C LYS A 3 -9.75 -17.42 12.84
N ARG A 4 -8.94 -16.81 12.00
CA ARG A 4 -8.46 -15.46 12.27
C ARG A 4 -9.65 -14.48 12.25
N PRO A 5 -9.80 -13.60 13.28
CA PRO A 5 -10.93 -12.68 13.34
C PRO A 5 -10.87 -11.55 12.31
N VAL A 6 -9.70 -11.28 11.73
CA VAL A 6 -9.53 -10.24 10.71
C VAL A 6 -9.28 -10.92 9.37
N PRO A 7 -9.99 -10.52 8.31
CA PRO A 7 -9.77 -11.11 6.98
C PRO A 7 -8.32 -10.95 6.51
N LEU A 8 -7.82 -11.94 5.78
CA LEU A 8 -6.52 -11.83 5.12
C LEU A 8 -6.66 -10.92 3.90
N TYR A 9 -5.65 -10.08 3.69
CA TYR A 9 -5.61 -9.27 2.49
C TYR A 9 -5.33 -10.15 1.27
N ASP A 10 -6.02 -9.88 0.16
CA ASP A 10 -5.82 -10.60 -1.10
C ASP A 10 -4.75 -9.89 -1.94
N PHE A 11 -3.58 -10.50 -2.07
CA PHE A 11 -2.43 -9.94 -2.77
C PHE A 11 -2.46 -10.19 -4.29
N LYS A 12 -3.55 -10.71 -4.85
CA LYS A 12 -3.63 -11.01 -6.29
C LYS A 12 -3.47 -9.75 -7.15
N ALA A 13 -4.10 -8.65 -6.77
CA ALA A 13 -3.99 -7.39 -7.51
C ALA A 13 -2.54 -6.89 -7.49
N PHE A 14 -1.87 -6.98 -6.35
CA PHE A 14 -0.47 -6.61 -6.22
C PHE A 14 0.41 -7.51 -7.12
N GLY A 15 0.18 -8.82 -7.09
CA GLY A 15 0.91 -9.76 -7.95
C GLY A 15 0.74 -9.45 -9.43
N ALA A 16 -0.48 -9.12 -9.84
CA ALA A 16 -0.77 -8.73 -11.23
C ALA A 16 -0.01 -7.47 -11.62
N ALA A 17 0.09 -6.49 -10.71
CA ALA A 17 0.85 -5.26 -10.95
C ALA A 17 2.35 -5.55 -11.11
N ILE A 18 2.89 -6.44 -10.29
CA ILE A 18 4.29 -6.87 -10.41
C ILE A 18 4.54 -7.51 -11.78
N LYS A 19 3.65 -8.41 -12.20
CA LYS A 19 3.75 -9.07 -13.49
C LYS A 19 3.73 -8.06 -14.65
N ALA A 20 2.79 -7.12 -14.62
CA ALA A 20 2.68 -6.08 -15.64
C ALA A 20 3.93 -5.20 -15.69
N ALA A 21 4.42 -4.76 -14.54
CA ALA A 21 5.63 -3.93 -14.46
C ALA A 21 6.87 -4.68 -14.97
N ARG A 22 7.00 -5.95 -14.59
CA ARG A 22 8.13 -6.78 -15.05
C ARG A 22 8.12 -6.89 -16.58
N LYS A 23 6.97 -7.13 -17.17
CA LYS A 23 6.83 -7.22 -18.63
C LYS A 23 7.13 -5.89 -19.31
N GLU A 24 6.66 -4.80 -18.73
CA GLU A 24 6.92 -3.44 -19.24
C GLU A 24 8.40 -3.12 -19.21
N TYR A 25 9.11 -3.55 -18.18
CA TYR A 25 10.56 -3.36 -18.05
C TYR A 25 11.35 -4.36 -18.92
N GLY A 26 10.69 -5.29 -19.58
CA GLY A 26 11.32 -6.26 -20.45
C GLY A 26 12.15 -7.33 -19.71
N GLU A 27 11.81 -7.61 -18.45
CA GLU A 27 12.55 -8.54 -17.62
C GLU A 27 11.91 -9.91 -17.58
N SER A 28 12.73 -10.97 -17.64
CA SER A 28 12.24 -12.33 -17.46
C SER A 28 12.10 -12.63 -15.95
N ARG A 29 11.29 -13.62 -15.62
CA ARG A 29 11.18 -14.09 -14.23
C ARG A 29 12.52 -14.57 -13.71
N LYS A 30 13.28 -15.23 -14.54
CA LYS A 30 14.60 -15.73 -14.17
C LYS A 30 15.53 -14.57 -13.79
N THR A 31 15.57 -13.52 -14.60
CA THR A 31 16.39 -12.34 -14.33
C THR A 31 16.05 -11.74 -12.96
N VAL A 32 14.77 -11.55 -12.68
CA VAL A 32 14.33 -10.95 -11.42
C VAL A 32 14.60 -11.88 -10.25
N SER A 33 14.28 -13.17 -10.39
CA SER A 33 14.50 -14.15 -9.33
C SER A 33 15.99 -14.25 -8.96
N ASP A 34 16.86 -14.26 -9.97
CA ASP A 34 18.32 -14.29 -9.74
C ASP A 34 18.79 -13.00 -9.04
N ALA A 35 18.28 -11.85 -9.46
CA ALA A 35 18.65 -10.56 -8.87
C ALA A 35 18.24 -10.44 -7.42
N LEU A 36 17.09 -10.99 -7.05
CA LEU A 36 16.53 -10.90 -5.70
C LEU A 36 16.90 -12.10 -4.82
N TYR A 37 17.65 -13.07 -5.36
CA TYR A 37 18.07 -14.29 -4.62
C TYR A 37 16.86 -15.05 -4.05
N ILE A 38 15.79 -15.17 -4.87
CA ILE A 38 14.60 -15.93 -4.49
C ILE A 38 14.50 -17.20 -5.36
N TYR A 39 13.81 -18.22 -4.83
CA TYR A 39 13.70 -19.48 -5.57
C TYR A 39 12.77 -19.28 -6.80
N PRO A 40 12.94 -20.08 -7.86
CA PRO A 40 12.28 -19.81 -9.15
C PRO A 40 10.76 -19.76 -9.12
N ARG A 41 10.11 -20.54 -8.23
CA ARG A 41 8.64 -20.56 -8.15
C ARG A 41 8.03 -19.43 -7.35
N TYR A 42 8.86 -18.71 -6.60
CA TYR A 42 8.36 -17.64 -5.73
C TYR A 42 7.70 -16.53 -6.54
N LEU A 43 8.41 -16.04 -7.55
CA LEU A 43 7.89 -14.94 -8.36
C LEU A 43 6.62 -15.30 -9.13
N PRO A 44 6.53 -16.43 -9.85
CA PRO A 44 5.29 -16.83 -10.50
C PRO A 44 4.12 -16.97 -9.53
N ASN A 45 4.36 -17.46 -8.33
CA ASN A 45 3.31 -17.61 -7.32
C ASN A 45 2.83 -16.26 -6.82
N ILE A 46 3.73 -15.28 -6.67
CA ILE A 46 3.34 -13.90 -6.34
C ILE A 46 2.49 -13.32 -7.47
N GLU A 47 2.95 -13.45 -8.71
CA GLU A 47 2.32 -12.82 -9.87
C GLU A 47 0.96 -13.42 -10.21
N ASN A 48 0.83 -14.74 -10.12
CA ASN A 48 -0.34 -15.44 -10.62
C ASN A 48 -1.30 -15.91 -9.53
N LYS A 49 -0.81 -16.12 -8.32
CA LYS A 49 -1.60 -16.70 -7.22
C LYS A 49 -1.77 -15.75 -6.04
N GLY A 50 -1.09 -14.60 -6.07
CA GLY A 50 -1.14 -13.66 -4.96
C GLY A 50 -0.48 -14.19 -3.69
N GLN A 51 0.56 -15.03 -3.84
CA GLN A 51 1.29 -15.53 -2.67
C GLN A 51 1.87 -14.38 -1.87
N GLN A 52 1.74 -14.45 -0.55
CA GLN A 52 2.30 -13.45 0.34
C GLN A 52 3.83 -13.51 0.28
N GLN A 53 4.45 -12.34 0.31
CA GLN A 53 5.90 -12.23 0.31
C GLN A 53 6.41 -11.93 1.71
N ILE A 54 7.64 -12.34 1.99
CA ILE A 54 8.34 -11.82 3.15
C ILE A 54 8.61 -10.32 2.90
N LEU A 55 8.75 -9.58 3.98
CA LEU A 55 8.81 -8.11 3.91
C LEU A 55 9.97 -7.62 3.03
N GLN A 56 11.13 -8.28 3.06
CA GLN A 56 12.27 -7.89 2.24
C GLN A 56 11.97 -8.03 0.75
N VAL A 57 11.34 -9.13 0.33
CA VAL A 57 10.98 -9.35 -1.08
C VAL A 57 9.93 -8.34 -1.52
N PHE A 58 8.98 -8.04 -0.66
CA PHE A 58 7.98 -7.02 -0.91
C PHE A 58 8.64 -5.65 -1.17
N TYR A 59 9.56 -5.26 -0.30
CA TYR A 59 10.33 -4.03 -0.45
C TYR A 59 11.12 -4.02 -1.77
N ASP A 60 11.80 -5.12 -2.08
CA ASP A 60 12.61 -5.22 -3.28
C ASP A 60 11.77 -5.05 -4.56
N LEU A 61 10.61 -5.69 -4.62
CA LEU A 61 9.73 -5.61 -5.78
C LEU A 61 9.12 -4.22 -5.93
N VAL A 62 8.66 -3.63 -4.84
CA VAL A 62 8.05 -2.30 -4.83
C VAL A 62 9.05 -1.24 -5.30
N THR A 63 10.28 -1.30 -4.79
CA THR A 63 11.31 -0.32 -5.14
C THR A 63 11.86 -0.55 -6.55
N ARG A 64 11.95 -1.80 -6.97
CA ARG A 64 12.45 -2.12 -8.31
C ARG A 64 11.55 -1.53 -9.40
N TYR A 65 10.23 -1.61 -9.21
CA TYR A 65 9.25 -1.18 -10.21
C TYR A 65 8.58 0.14 -9.86
N HIS A 66 8.99 0.81 -8.79
CA HIS A 66 8.43 2.10 -8.34
C HIS A 66 6.91 2.04 -8.18
N ILE A 67 6.42 0.98 -7.55
CA ILE A 67 5.00 0.75 -7.33
C ILE A 67 4.55 1.47 -6.07
N SER A 68 3.46 2.26 -6.18
CA SER A 68 2.82 2.86 -5.01
C SER A 68 1.90 1.83 -4.37
N VAL A 69 2.22 1.41 -3.14
CA VAL A 69 1.41 0.41 -2.42
C VAL A 69 0.10 0.99 -1.92
N ASP A 70 -0.01 2.30 -1.81
CA ASP A 70 -1.23 2.96 -1.35
C ASP A 70 -2.43 2.62 -2.23
N GLN A 71 -2.21 2.47 -3.52
CA GLN A 71 -3.28 2.12 -4.45
C GLN A 71 -3.94 0.77 -4.12
N PHE A 72 -3.21 -0.12 -3.45
CA PHE A 72 -3.74 -1.45 -3.08
C PHE A 72 -4.35 -1.48 -1.70
N PHE A 73 -3.75 -0.76 -0.75
CA PHE A 73 -4.17 -0.79 0.65
C PHE A 73 -5.21 0.28 0.99
N PHE A 74 -5.20 1.39 0.24
CA PHE A 74 -6.09 2.52 0.48
C PHE A 74 -6.74 2.98 -0.83
N PRO A 75 -7.51 2.09 -1.50
CA PRO A 75 -8.05 2.40 -2.84
C PRO A 75 -9.03 3.57 -2.85
N ASN A 76 -9.63 3.90 -1.71
CA ASN A 76 -10.60 4.98 -1.61
C ASN A 76 -9.96 6.35 -1.41
N ASP A 77 -8.65 6.41 -1.15
CA ASP A 77 -7.95 7.67 -0.94
C ASP A 77 -7.65 8.41 -2.23
N ASN A 78 -7.94 7.79 -3.38
CA ASN A 78 -7.75 8.40 -4.70
C ASN A 78 -8.95 9.23 -5.16
N ALA A 79 -9.98 9.36 -4.32
CA ALA A 79 -11.13 10.20 -4.64
C ALA A 79 -10.69 11.67 -4.79
N GLU A 80 -11.32 12.39 -5.71
CA GLU A 80 -11.03 13.81 -5.90
C GLU A 80 -11.22 14.55 -4.58
N LYS A 81 -10.16 15.18 -4.12
CA LYS A 81 -10.20 15.96 -2.90
C LYS A 81 -10.89 17.28 -3.14
N SER A 82 -11.76 17.69 -2.21
CA SER A 82 -12.39 19.00 -2.25
C SER A 82 -11.33 20.11 -2.10
N THR A 83 -11.71 21.34 -2.44
CA THR A 83 -10.85 22.51 -2.24
C THR A 83 -10.42 22.63 -0.77
N GLN A 84 -11.37 22.46 0.15
CA GLN A 84 -11.08 22.50 1.58
C GLN A 84 -10.05 21.46 2.00
N ARG A 85 -10.17 20.24 1.47
CA ARG A 85 -9.24 19.16 1.80
C ARG A 85 -7.83 19.48 1.28
N ARG A 86 -7.72 20.01 0.07
CA ARG A 86 -6.43 20.38 -0.51
C ARG A 86 -5.76 21.51 0.27
N GLN A 87 -6.56 22.49 0.70
CA GLN A 87 -6.07 23.59 1.52
C GLN A 87 -5.60 23.09 2.87
N LEU A 88 -6.34 22.16 3.46
CA LEU A 88 -5.95 21.53 4.73
C LEU A 88 -4.63 20.77 4.59
N ASP A 89 -4.48 19.98 3.52
CA ASP A 89 -3.24 19.26 3.25
C ASP A 89 -2.04 20.22 3.17
N THR A 90 -2.21 21.37 2.53
CA THR A 90 -1.16 22.38 2.44
C THR A 90 -0.79 22.95 3.81
N LEU A 91 -1.79 23.21 4.65
CA LEU A 91 -1.55 23.68 6.01
C LEU A 91 -0.80 22.63 6.84
N LEU A 92 -1.20 21.36 6.72
CA LEU A 92 -0.56 20.26 7.43
C LEU A 92 0.91 20.14 7.04
N ASP A 93 1.23 20.32 5.76
CA ASP A 93 2.60 20.24 5.25
C ASP A 93 3.53 21.28 5.89
N SER A 94 2.98 22.42 6.32
CA SER A 94 3.77 23.50 6.92
C SER A 94 3.91 23.38 8.44
N MET A 95 3.26 22.40 9.06
CA MET A 95 3.25 22.29 10.52
C MET A 95 4.43 21.51 11.07
N SER A 96 4.86 21.88 12.27
CA SER A 96 5.81 21.09 13.05
C SER A 96 5.14 19.84 13.62
N ASP A 97 5.95 18.91 14.14
CA ASP A 97 5.43 17.69 14.79
C ASP A 97 4.47 18.01 15.92
N ASN A 98 4.75 19.06 16.71
CA ASN A 98 3.87 19.48 17.79
C ASN A 98 2.53 19.96 17.25
N GLY A 99 2.54 20.75 16.16
CA GLY A 99 1.33 21.22 15.51
C GLY A 99 0.50 20.07 14.96
N LEU A 100 1.14 19.12 14.30
CA LEU A 100 0.47 17.95 13.76
C LEU A 100 -0.18 17.12 14.87
N ARG A 101 0.47 17.00 16.03
CA ARG A 101 -0.09 16.26 17.16
C ARG A 101 -1.36 16.92 17.68
N ILE A 102 -1.39 18.25 17.75
CA ILE A 102 -2.59 19.00 18.20
C ILE A 102 -3.73 18.81 17.20
N VAL A 103 -3.45 18.92 15.90
CA VAL A 103 -4.45 18.70 14.85
C VAL A 103 -4.99 17.27 14.91
N ALA A 104 -4.10 16.28 15.10
CA ALA A 104 -4.52 14.88 15.18
C ALA A 104 -5.45 14.64 16.36
N ALA A 105 -5.17 15.26 17.53
CA ALA A 105 -6.02 15.13 18.70
C ALA A 105 -7.41 15.73 18.43
N THR A 106 -7.46 16.90 17.80
CA THR A 106 -8.72 17.54 17.43
C THR A 106 -9.50 16.69 16.43
N ALA A 107 -8.83 16.14 15.43
CA ALA A 107 -9.47 15.28 14.43
C ALA A 107 -10.07 14.04 15.07
N LYS A 108 -9.38 13.41 16.02
CA LYS A 108 -9.90 12.25 16.75
C LYS A 108 -11.17 12.60 17.52
N GLU A 109 -11.18 13.74 18.19
CA GLU A 109 -12.34 14.20 18.94
C GLU A 109 -13.54 14.42 18.02
N ILE A 110 -13.34 15.03 16.87
CA ILE A 110 -14.38 15.24 15.88
C ILE A 110 -14.97 13.90 15.42
N THR A 111 -14.11 12.92 15.14
CA THR A 111 -14.53 11.58 14.72
C THR A 111 -15.41 10.93 15.79
N GLU A 112 -15.03 11.05 17.07
CA GLU A 112 -15.81 10.48 18.17
C GLU A 112 -17.18 11.14 18.29
N VAL A 113 -17.25 12.47 18.17
CA VAL A 113 -18.50 13.22 18.25
C VAL A 113 -19.42 12.83 17.09
N GLU A 114 -18.88 12.69 15.88
CA GLU A 114 -19.67 12.31 14.71
C GLU A 114 -20.23 10.90 14.81
N LYS A 115 -19.48 9.97 15.43
CA LYS A 115 -19.97 8.62 15.68
C LYS A 115 -21.16 8.60 16.63
N ASP A 116 -21.13 9.44 17.66
CA ASP A 116 -22.18 9.49 18.66
C ASP A 116 -23.49 10.08 18.12
N ASN A 117 -23.43 10.80 17.00
CA ASN A 117 -24.58 11.43 16.37
C ASN A 117 -25.25 10.54 15.32
N ASP A 118 -24.67 9.41 15.03
CA ASP A 118 -25.25 8.42 14.14
C ASP A 118 -26.10 7.42 14.96
#